data_d8476ea54c77c1ccd91bd3ff84eb1edd
#
_entry.id   d8476ea54c77c1ccd91bd3ff84eb1edd
#
_cell.length_a   1.000
_cell.length_b   1.000
_cell.length_c   1.000
_cell.angle_alpha   90.00
_cell.angle_beta   90.00
_cell.angle_gamma   90.00
#
_symmetry.space_group_name_H-M   'P 1'
#
loop_
_entity.id
_entity.type
_entity.pdbx_description
1 polymer ?
#
loop_
_entity_poly.entity_id
_entity_poly.type
_entity_poly.pdbx_seq_one_letter_code
_entity_poly.pdbx_strand_id
1 'polypeptide(L)'
;MSDEFRKGQLDLGINRTPEKDRNFHLGGRSFYFFDFDDNIAFLTTPLILFHKETESELLISSGDFAHHGNAIGKSGPFAEYRINECDLTGTFRNFRDRDISETEKLLGKSQIFVQDVAAALGFPDFQWKGPSWECFYHATFNQRPLSVITARGHHPDTLKDGIRVFVKNKVLPLEPNYLSVYPVSHKPTRTVLGDADFTQGTAELKQRAIRASVEKAIELYGFNAHHRFGMSDDDPKNIELIVEEMTRLKARFPEMSFFMIETQHGDFIKHEVKLGGLKAEKVESLSQLSFFENNRQKS
;
A
#
# COMPACT_ATOMS: atom_id res chain seq x y z
N MET A 1 -6.54 27.22 25.31
CA MET A 1 -7.34 27.22 24.07
C MET A 1 -7.38 25.77 23.60
N SER A 2 -8.57 25.24 23.64
CA SER A 2 -8.93 23.85 23.84
C SER A 2 -8.57 22.90 22.68
N ASP A 3 -8.14 21.68 23.04
CA ASP A 3 -7.86 20.52 22.18
C ASP A 3 -9.07 20.00 21.34
N GLU A 4 -10.21 20.68 21.40
CA GLU A 4 -11.46 20.23 20.77
C GLU A 4 -11.54 20.47 19.25
N PHE A 5 -10.66 21.28 18.67
CA PHE A 5 -10.70 21.58 17.22
C PHE A 5 -9.81 20.65 16.36
N ARG A 6 -9.18 19.63 16.93
CA ARG A 6 -8.25 18.72 16.22
C ARG A 6 -8.76 17.30 15.95
N LYS A 7 -9.97 16.99 16.37
CA LYS A 7 -10.62 15.73 15.94
C LYS A 7 -11.34 16.01 14.62
N GLY A 8 -10.64 15.79 13.54
CA GLY A 8 -11.27 15.66 12.22
C GLY A 8 -12.31 14.55 12.28
N GLN A 9 -13.57 14.88 12.03
CA GLN A 9 -14.79 14.15 12.30
C GLN A 9 -15.05 13.92 13.80
N LEU A 10 -16.06 14.60 14.30
CA LEU A 10 -16.72 14.24 15.55
C LEU A 10 -17.03 12.76 15.52
N ASP A 11 -16.42 12.00 16.40
CA ASP A 11 -16.85 10.64 16.70
C ASP A 11 -18.24 10.76 17.36
N LEU A 12 -19.27 10.73 16.54
CA LEU A 12 -20.66 10.90 16.96
C LEU A 12 -21.16 9.69 17.77
N GLY A 13 -20.28 8.75 18.14
CA GLY A 13 -20.68 7.54 18.87
C GLY A 13 -21.67 6.67 18.09
N ILE A 14 -21.83 6.90 16.79
CA ILE A 14 -22.66 6.08 15.93
C ILE A 14 -21.96 4.75 15.72
N ASN A 15 -22.52 3.69 16.23
CA ASN A 15 -22.04 2.33 15.97
C ASN A 15 -22.08 2.08 14.45
N ARG A 16 -20.92 2.17 13.81
CA ARG A 16 -20.76 1.88 12.40
C ARG A 16 -21.05 0.40 12.19
N THR A 17 -22.03 0.07 11.39
CA THR A 17 -22.34 -1.33 11.01
C THR A 17 -21.57 -1.68 9.74
N PRO A 18 -21.02 -2.89 9.63
CA PRO A 18 -20.37 -3.33 8.40
C PRO A 18 -21.34 -3.27 7.21
N GLU A 19 -20.88 -2.69 6.12
CA GLU A 19 -21.62 -2.57 4.88
C GLU A 19 -21.40 -3.80 3.99
N LYS A 20 -22.43 -4.20 3.26
CA LYS A 20 -22.29 -5.22 2.21
C LYS A 20 -21.52 -4.67 1.01
N ASP A 21 -20.90 -5.55 0.23
CA ASP A 21 -20.29 -5.17 -1.04
C ASP A 21 -21.34 -4.52 -1.97
N ARG A 22 -20.92 -3.51 -2.74
CA ARG A 22 -21.81 -2.81 -3.66
C ARG A 22 -22.57 -3.75 -4.62
N ASN A 23 -21.89 -4.81 -5.07
CA ASN A 23 -22.46 -5.82 -5.96
C ASN A 23 -22.82 -7.13 -5.24
N PHE A 24 -23.02 -7.08 -3.92
CA PHE A 24 -23.33 -8.26 -3.11
C PHE A 24 -24.60 -8.98 -3.59
N HIS A 25 -25.62 -8.24 -3.97
CA HIS A 25 -26.89 -8.78 -4.48
C HIS A 25 -26.73 -9.54 -5.82
N LEU A 26 -25.60 -9.34 -6.53
CA LEU A 26 -25.23 -10.05 -7.75
C LEU A 26 -24.14 -11.12 -7.48
N GLY A 27 -23.85 -11.41 -6.20
CA GLY A 27 -22.79 -12.32 -5.77
C GLY A 27 -21.37 -11.74 -5.91
N GLY A 28 -21.24 -10.48 -6.33
CA GLY A 28 -19.97 -9.80 -6.51
C GLY A 28 -19.31 -9.38 -5.20
N ARG A 29 -17.98 -9.29 -5.20
CA ARG A 29 -17.16 -8.82 -4.08
C ARG A 29 -16.25 -7.69 -4.54
N SER A 30 -15.86 -6.84 -3.59
CA SER A 30 -14.84 -5.80 -3.81
C SER A 30 -13.53 -6.23 -3.18
N PHE A 31 -12.47 -6.22 -3.97
CA PHE A 31 -11.10 -6.55 -3.59
C PHE A 31 -10.26 -5.29 -3.64
N TYR A 32 -9.50 -5.04 -2.58
CA TYR A 32 -8.71 -3.83 -2.42
C TYR A 32 -7.23 -4.18 -2.42
N PHE A 33 -6.46 -3.52 -3.27
CA PHE A 33 -5.00 -3.67 -3.33
C PHE A 33 -4.37 -2.33 -2.96
N PHE A 34 -3.36 -2.37 -2.11
CA PHE A 34 -2.73 -1.17 -1.58
C PHE A 34 -1.22 -1.28 -1.71
N ASP A 35 -0.56 -0.22 -2.17
CA ASP A 35 0.80 0.03 -1.74
C ASP A 35 0.81 0.45 -0.26
N PHE A 36 1.95 0.36 0.41
CA PHE A 36 2.02 0.66 1.84
C PHE A 36 2.66 2.02 2.11
N ASP A 37 3.91 2.19 1.67
CA ASP A 37 4.69 3.39 1.95
C ASP A 37 4.13 4.58 1.18
N ASP A 38 4.06 5.73 1.84
CA ASP A 38 3.54 7.00 1.31
C ASP A 38 2.08 6.92 0.79
N ASN A 39 1.46 5.74 0.89
CA ASN A 39 0.09 5.46 0.46
C ASN A 39 -0.86 5.10 1.61
N ILE A 40 -0.61 4.01 2.37
CA ILE A 40 -1.36 3.71 3.61
C ILE A 40 -0.81 4.56 4.75
N ALA A 41 0.52 4.62 4.89
CA ALA A 41 1.17 5.33 5.98
C ALA A 41 2.47 6.00 5.52
N PHE A 42 2.71 7.20 6.03
CA PHE A 42 4.00 7.86 5.94
C PHE A 42 4.90 7.33 7.06
N LEU A 43 5.95 6.62 6.68
CA LEU A 43 6.94 6.10 7.61
C LEU A 43 8.27 6.84 7.47
N THR A 44 9.02 6.89 8.55
CA THR A 44 10.32 7.56 8.59
C THR A 44 11.49 6.61 8.36
N THR A 45 11.25 5.40 7.84
CA THR A 45 12.28 4.42 7.52
C THR A 45 13.31 5.03 6.56
N PRO A 46 14.57 5.26 6.98
CA PRO A 46 15.56 5.87 6.11
C PRO A 46 16.18 4.86 5.15
N LEU A 47 16.46 5.33 3.93
CA LEU A 47 17.43 4.70 3.04
C LEU A 47 18.83 5.22 3.35
N ILE A 48 19.85 4.49 2.94
CA ILE A 48 21.23 4.80 3.26
C ILE A 48 22.03 4.89 1.97
N LEU A 49 22.57 6.05 1.68
CA LEU A 49 23.53 6.24 0.60
C LEU A 49 24.95 6.18 1.15
N PHE A 50 25.89 5.78 0.31
CA PHE A 50 27.32 5.64 0.66
C PHE A 50 28.11 6.63 -0.16
N HIS A 51 28.92 7.46 0.51
CA HIS A 51 29.82 8.38 -0.19
C HIS A 51 30.88 7.59 -0.96
N LYS A 52 31.14 7.92 -2.22
CA LYS A 52 31.98 7.14 -3.13
C LYS A 52 33.43 7.00 -2.65
N GLU A 53 33.98 8.04 -2.01
CA GLU A 53 35.37 8.06 -1.59
C GLU A 53 35.55 7.66 -0.12
N THR A 54 34.70 8.18 0.76
CA THR A 54 34.87 8.01 2.21
C THR A 54 34.09 6.85 2.80
N GLU A 55 33.19 6.23 2.01
CA GLU A 55 32.25 5.20 2.43
C GLU A 55 31.32 5.65 3.59
N SER A 56 31.31 6.95 3.92
CA SER A 56 30.42 7.48 4.95
C SER A 56 28.96 7.35 4.54
N GLU A 57 28.11 7.07 5.51
CA GLU A 57 26.67 6.86 5.31
C GLU A 57 25.90 8.18 5.37
N LEU A 58 24.96 8.35 4.45
CA LEU A 58 23.97 9.44 4.44
C LEU A 58 22.57 8.83 4.48
N LEU A 59 21.79 9.24 5.48
CA LEU A 59 20.38 8.85 5.58
C LEU A 59 19.53 9.78 4.72
N ILE A 60 18.66 9.20 3.89
CA ILE A 60 17.70 9.94 3.07
C ILE A 60 16.29 9.37 3.26
N SER A 61 15.28 10.17 2.98
CA SER A 61 13.88 9.74 3.01
C SER A 61 13.48 8.91 1.77
N SER A 62 12.37 8.17 1.85
CA SER A 62 11.73 7.53 0.70
C SER A 62 11.38 8.55 -0.38
N GLY A 63 10.87 9.73 0.01
CA GLY A 63 10.55 10.82 -0.90
C GLY A 63 11.78 11.37 -1.65
N ASP A 64 12.91 11.61 -0.94
CA ASP A 64 14.16 12.02 -1.59
C ASP A 64 14.66 10.97 -2.57
N PHE A 65 14.55 9.70 -2.20
CA PHE A 65 14.93 8.59 -3.08
C PHE A 65 14.01 8.51 -4.31
N ALA A 66 12.71 8.64 -4.15
CA ALA A 66 11.76 8.65 -5.27
C ALA A 66 12.07 9.80 -6.26
N HIS A 67 12.42 10.97 -5.73
CA HIS A 67 12.72 12.15 -6.54
C HIS A 67 14.09 12.10 -7.22
N HIS A 68 15.11 11.63 -6.52
CA HIS A 68 16.51 11.70 -6.97
C HIS A 68 17.14 10.36 -7.35
N GLY A 69 16.47 9.22 -7.13
CA GLY A 69 17.05 7.89 -7.23
C GLY A 69 17.78 7.62 -8.56
N ASN A 70 17.22 8.06 -9.68
CA ASN A 70 17.83 7.89 -11.00
C ASN A 70 19.11 8.76 -11.23
N ALA A 71 19.27 9.82 -10.43
CA ALA A 71 20.39 10.76 -10.51
C ALA A 71 21.49 10.46 -9.49
N ILE A 72 21.26 9.57 -8.53
CA ILE A 72 22.25 9.17 -7.53
C ILE A 72 23.52 8.66 -8.24
N GLY A 73 24.65 9.19 -7.82
CA GLY A 73 25.95 8.86 -8.38
C GLY A 73 26.25 9.47 -9.75
N LYS A 74 25.34 10.26 -10.33
CA LYS A 74 25.49 10.88 -11.66
C LYS A 74 25.42 12.39 -11.59
N SER A 75 24.43 12.95 -10.92
CA SER A 75 24.17 14.40 -10.88
C SER A 75 23.31 14.79 -9.67
N GLY A 76 23.20 16.09 -9.41
CA GLY A 76 22.37 16.65 -8.36
C GLY A 76 22.95 16.45 -6.95
N PRO A 77 22.10 16.53 -5.91
CA PRO A 77 22.58 16.58 -4.52
C PRO A 77 23.30 15.31 -4.05
N PHE A 78 23.08 14.19 -4.73
CA PHE A 78 23.65 12.88 -4.40
C PHE A 78 24.65 12.37 -5.45
N ALA A 79 25.27 13.26 -6.23
CA ALA A 79 26.26 12.91 -7.25
C ALA A 79 27.48 12.16 -6.68
N GLU A 80 27.92 12.52 -5.47
CA GLU A 80 29.08 11.92 -4.79
C GLU A 80 28.72 10.64 -4.00
N TYR A 81 27.46 10.19 -4.07
CA TYR A 81 26.99 9.01 -3.38
C TYR A 81 26.74 7.86 -4.34
N ARG A 82 26.65 6.65 -3.79
CA ARG A 82 26.29 5.43 -4.50
C ARG A 82 25.22 4.63 -3.76
N ILE A 83 24.49 3.83 -4.50
CA ILE A 83 23.61 2.79 -3.98
C ILE A 83 24.45 1.53 -3.73
N ASN A 84 24.21 0.86 -2.61
CA ASN A 84 24.78 -0.44 -2.30
C ASN A 84 23.64 -1.48 -2.21
N GLU A 85 23.67 -2.47 -3.06
CA GLU A 85 22.60 -3.49 -3.20
C GLU A 85 22.67 -4.61 -2.16
N CYS A 86 23.63 -4.57 -1.21
CA CYS A 86 23.71 -5.60 -0.18
C CYS A 86 22.48 -5.55 0.76
N ASP A 87 21.75 -6.65 0.88
CA ASP A 87 20.53 -6.72 1.69
C ASP A 87 20.79 -6.42 3.18
N LEU A 88 21.96 -6.82 3.72
CA LEU A 88 22.25 -6.71 5.14
C LEU A 88 22.89 -5.37 5.54
N THR A 89 23.71 -4.81 4.67
CA THR A 89 24.53 -3.62 4.97
C THR A 89 24.34 -2.48 3.99
N GLY A 90 23.53 -2.69 2.94
CA GLY A 90 23.37 -1.74 1.84
C GLY A 90 22.29 -0.69 2.06
N THR A 91 21.96 -0.03 0.98
CA THR A 91 21.01 1.11 0.92
C THR A 91 19.63 0.76 1.46
N PHE A 92 19.14 -0.44 1.16
CA PHE A 92 17.80 -0.89 1.51
C PHE A 92 17.74 -1.77 2.77
N ARG A 93 18.82 -1.82 3.56
CA ARG A 93 18.89 -2.71 4.74
C ARG A 93 17.77 -2.50 5.77
N ASN A 94 17.25 -1.28 5.88
CA ASN A 94 16.12 -0.98 6.78
C ASN A 94 14.76 -1.42 6.21
N PHE A 95 14.73 -1.80 4.93
CA PHE A 95 13.57 -2.37 4.24
C PHE A 95 13.65 -3.89 4.13
N ARG A 96 14.53 -4.53 4.91
CA ARG A 96 14.74 -5.98 4.99
C ARG A 96 14.61 -6.45 6.43
N ASP A 97 14.24 -7.71 6.62
CA ASP A 97 14.25 -8.31 7.94
C ASP A 97 15.68 -8.49 8.43
N ARG A 98 15.87 -8.24 9.71
CA ARG A 98 17.10 -8.56 10.43
C ARG A 98 16.95 -9.92 11.08
N ASP A 99 18.07 -10.60 11.23
CA ASP A 99 18.12 -11.80 12.06
C ASP A 99 17.96 -11.39 13.54
N ILE A 100 16.82 -11.73 14.12
CA ILE A 100 16.47 -11.46 15.52
C ILE A 100 16.31 -12.80 16.22
N SER A 101 17.19 -13.10 17.16
CA SER A 101 17.14 -14.33 17.93
C SER A 101 15.88 -14.41 18.79
N GLU A 102 15.46 -15.63 19.17
CA GLU A 102 14.30 -15.83 20.02
C GLU A 102 14.43 -15.13 21.38
N THR A 103 15.64 -15.06 21.93
CA THR A 103 15.91 -14.33 23.17
C THR A 103 15.70 -12.81 23.00
N GLU A 104 16.09 -12.24 21.87
CA GLU A 104 15.84 -10.82 21.57
C GLU A 104 14.34 -10.53 21.36
N LYS A 105 13.62 -11.46 20.74
CA LYS A 105 12.15 -11.35 20.60
C LYS A 105 11.46 -11.36 21.96
N LEU A 106 11.89 -12.25 22.86
CA LEU A 106 11.39 -12.29 24.25
C LEU A 106 11.68 -11.00 25.03
N LEU A 107 12.79 -10.32 24.71
CA LEU A 107 13.14 -9.00 25.25
C LEU A 107 12.40 -7.84 24.56
N GLY A 108 11.45 -8.14 23.67
CA GLY A 108 10.62 -7.14 22.99
C GLY A 108 11.25 -6.53 21.73
N LYS A 109 12.40 -7.07 21.24
CA LYS A 109 12.97 -6.61 19.99
C LYS A 109 12.11 -7.03 18.80
N SER A 110 11.81 -6.12 17.91
CA SER A 110 11.01 -6.35 16.71
C SER A 110 11.73 -5.86 15.47
N GLN A 111 11.23 -6.24 14.30
CA GLN A 111 11.73 -5.77 13.01
C GLN A 111 11.57 -4.25 12.88
N ILE A 112 12.44 -3.61 12.08
CA ILE A 112 12.43 -2.15 11.89
C ILE A 112 11.05 -1.68 11.42
N PHE A 113 10.44 -2.35 10.45
CA PHE A 113 9.11 -1.99 9.97
C PHE A 113 8.07 -1.90 11.10
N VAL A 114 8.08 -2.87 12.03
CA VAL A 114 7.17 -2.90 13.19
C VAL A 114 7.45 -1.71 14.13
N GLN A 115 8.75 -1.38 14.32
CA GLN A 115 9.15 -0.25 15.15
C GLN A 115 8.75 1.08 14.51
N ASP A 116 8.92 1.23 13.19
CA ASP A 116 8.58 2.45 12.45
C ASP A 116 7.07 2.71 12.47
N VAL A 117 6.26 1.66 12.29
CA VAL A 117 4.80 1.77 12.42
C VAL A 117 4.40 2.16 13.85
N ALA A 118 5.06 1.59 14.87
CA ALA A 118 4.80 1.97 16.25
C ALA A 118 5.22 3.42 16.54
N ALA A 119 6.35 3.86 16.02
CA ALA A 119 6.84 5.24 16.16
C ALA A 119 5.92 6.25 15.44
N ALA A 120 5.38 5.89 14.27
CA ALA A 120 4.45 6.74 13.53
C ALA A 120 3.21 7.10 14.35
N LEU A 121 2.71 6.20 15.19
CA LEU A 121 1.57 6.45 16.09
C LEU A 121 1.86 7.49 17.19
N GLY A 122 3.11 7.85 17.41
CA GLY A 122 3.50 8.95 18.30
C GLY A 122 3.27 10.34 17.68
N PHE A 123 2.98 10.42 16.39
CA PHE A 123 2.71 11.67 15.66
C PHE A 123 1.21 11.89 15.49
N PRO A 124 0.77 13.14 15.25
CA PRO A 124 -0.62 13.44 14.87
C PRO A 124 -1.03 12.70 13.60
N ASP A 125 -2.29 12.31 13.49
CA ASP A 125 -2.84 11.52 12.39
C ASP A 125 -2.48 12.06 10.99
N PHE A 126 -2.53 13.37 10.80
CA PHE A 126 -2.22 14.01 9.51
C PHE A 126 -0.74 13.91 9.08
N GLN A 127 0.15 13.47 9.98
CA GLN A 127 1.57 13.32 9.69
C GLN A 127 1.95 11.90 9.28
N TRP A 128 1.18 10.90 9.70
CA TRP A 128 1.51 9.51 9.40
C TRP A 128 0.47 8.80 8.53
N LYS A 129 -0.82 9.23 8.55
CA LYS A 129 -1.83 8.64 7.67
C LYS A 129 -1.58 9.05 6.23
N GLY A 130 -1.39 8.04 5.38
CA GLY A 130 -1.27 8.25 3.93
C GLY A 130 -2.64 8.50 3.27
N PRO A 131 -2.64 8.90 2.01
CA PRO A 131 -3.87 9.26 1.28
C PRO A 131 -4.86 8.10 1.11
N SER A 132 -4.39 6.85 1.13
CA SER A 132 -5.26 5.67 1.07
C SER A 132 -5.74 5.17 2.44
N TRP A 133 -5.36 5.83 3.55
CA TRP A 133 -5.69 5.37 4.89
C TRP A 133 -7.18 5.12 5.09
N GLU A 134 -8.04 6.06 4.69
CA GLU A 134 -9.48 5.93 4.88
C GLU A 134 -10.06 4.76 4.05
N CYS A 135 -9.54 4.52 2.86
CA CYS A 135 -9.93 3.38 2.03
C CYS A 135 -9.45 2.05 2.66
N PHE A 136 -8.24 2.03 3.22
CA PHE A 136 -7.69 0.88 3.94
C PHE A 136 -8.49 0.59 5.22
N TYR A 137 -8.82 1.62 5.99
CA TYR A 137 -9.69 1.52 7.17
C TYR A 137 -11.06 0.96 6.78
N HIS A 138 -11.70 1.50 5.72
CA HIS A 138 -12.99 1.02 5.21
C HIS A 138 -12.93 -0.46 4.79
N ALA A 139 -11.91 -0.86 4.06
CA ALA A 139 -11.72 -2.24 3.64
C ALA A 139 -11.57 -3.16 4.84
N THR A 140 -10.76 -2.76 5.84
CA THR A 140 -10.52 -3.52 7.07
C THR A 140 -11.78 -3.62 7.92
N PHE A 141 -12.47 -2.50 8.16
CA PHE A 141 -13.71 -2.46 8.94
C PHE A 141 -14.80 -3.38 8.36
N ASN A 142 -14.96 -3.37 7.05
CA ASN A 142 -15.94 -4.18 6.35
C ASN A 142 -15.43 -5.60 6.02
N GLN A 143 -14.23 -5.99 6.50
CA GLN A 143 -13.60 -7.29 6.24
C GLN A 143 -13.55 -7.63 4.73
N ARG A 144 -13.29 -6.62 3.90
CA ARG A 144 -13.08 -6.82 2.46
C ARG A 144 -11.77 -7.55 2.25
N PRO A 145 -11.73 -8.54 1.33
CA PRO A 145 -10.45 -9.14 0.96
C PRO A 145 -9.50 -8.08 0.41
N LEU A 146 -8.31 -8.00 0.99
CA LEU A 146 -7.32 -7.00 0.58
C LEU A 146 -5.93 -7.60 0.39
N SER A 147 -5.19 -7.00 -0.54
CA SER A 147 -3.78 -7.31 -0.78
C SER A 147 -2.91 -6.10 -0.44
N VAL A 148 -1.78 -6.36 0.20
CA VAL A 148 -0.71 -5.37 0.37
C VAL A 148 0.39 -5.70 -0.62
N ILE A 149 0.70 -4.77 -1.52
CA ILE A 149 1.69 -4.92 -2.60
C ILE A 149 2.68 -3.77 -2.47
N THR A 150 3.85 -4.01 -1.90
CA THR A 150 4.82 -2.96 -1.55
C THR A 150 6.22 -3.25 -2.07
N ALA A 151 6.99 -2.19 -2.34
CA ALA A 151 8.39 -2.28 -2.72
C ALA A 151 9.31 -2.84 -1.61
N ARG A 152 8.83 -2.95 -0.37
CA ARG A 152 9.61 -3.51 0.74
C ARG A 152 10.08 -4.93 0.48
N GLY A 153 11.14 -5.33 1.15
CA GLY A 153 11.69 -6.69 1.07
C GLY A 153 11.64 -7.44 2.41
N HIS A 154 10.81 -7.01 3.34
CA HIS A 154 10.50 -7.73 4.57
C HIS A 154 9.72 -9.02 4.28
N HIS A 155 9.74 -9.98 5.20
CA HIS A 155 8.85 -11.12 5.14
C HIS A 155 7.37 -10.69 5.18
N PRO A 156 6.46 -11.38 4.48
CA PRO A 156 5.02 -11.04 4.53
C PRO A 156 4.44 -10.96 5.94
N ASP A 157 4.89 -11.82 6.86
CA ASP A 157 4.40 -11.80 8.24
C ASP A 157 4.93 -10.60 9.03
N THR A 158 6.13 -10.10 8.74
CA THR A 158 6.63 -8.84 9.31
C THR A 158 5.75 -7.66 8.92
N LEU A 159 5.26 -7.63 7.67
CA LEU A 159 4.32 -6.59 7.24
C LEU A 159 2.97 -6.71 7.98
N LYS A 160 2.45 -7.93 8.15
CA LYS A 160 1.24 -8.15 8.96
C LYS A 160 1.46 -7.75 10.42
N ASP A 161 2.63 -8.04 11.00
CA ASP A 161 2.96 -7.66 12.37
C ASP A 161 3.00 -6.14 12.54
N GLY A 162 3.56 -5.40 11.58
CA GLY A 162 3.50 -3.95 11.57
C GLY A 162 2.07 -3.43 11.48
N ILE A 163 1.26 -3.97 10.56
CA ILE A 163 -0.17 -3.58 10.45
C ILE A 163 -0.94 -3.93 11.74
N ARG A 164 -0.59 -5.04 12.40
CA ARG A 164 -1.18 -5.43 13.70
C ARG A 164 -0.90 -4.40 14.81
N VAL A 165 0.14 -3.58 14.68
CA VAL A 165 0.37 -2.45 15.61
C VAL A 165 -0.80 -1.47 15.59
N PHE A 166 -1.35 -1.15 14.41
CA PHE A 166 -2.54 -0.31 14.30
C PHE A 166 -3.75 -0.92 15.01
N VAL A 167 -3.93 -2.24 14.92
CA VAL A 167 -5.02 -2.96 15.59
C VAL A 167 -4.84 -2.96 17.11
N LYS A 168 -3.63 -3.24 17.59
CA LYS A 168 -3.32 -3.23 19.04
C LYS A 168 -3.54 -1.86 19.66
N ASN A 169 -3.27 -0.79 18.92
CA ASN A 169 -3.48 0.59 19.36
C ASN A 169 -4.89 1.12 19.03
N LYS A 170 -5.81 0.25 18.58
CA LYS A 170 -7.21 0.58 18.27
C LYS A 170 -7.38 1.65 17.17
N VAL A 171 -6.35 1.85 16.34
CA VAL A 171 -6.39 2.73 15.17
C VAL A 171 -7.09 2.04 14.01
N LEU A 172 -6.91 0.71 13.90
CA LEU A 172 -7.75 -0.16 13.08
C LEU A 172 -8.68 -0.99 13.98
N PRO A 173 -9.93 -1.20 13.58
CA PRO A 173 -10.91 -1.92 14.39
C PRO A 173 -10.66 -3.42 14.47
N LEU A 174 -10.12 -4.00 13.40
CA LEU A 174 -9.91 -5.44 13.22
C LEU A 174 -8.61 -5.69 12.44
N GLU A 175 -8.12 -6.91 12.48
CA GLU A 175 -7.06 -7.35 11.57
C GLU A 175 -7.61 -7.43 10.14
N PRO A 176 -6.87 -6.97 9.12
CA PRO A 176 -7.31 -7.04 7.73
C PRO A 176 -7.60 -8.48 7.27
N ASN A 177 -8.61 -8.65 6.45
CA ASN A 177 -8.87 -9.90 5.74
C ASN A 177 -7.90 -10.03 4.56
N TYR A 178 -6.69 -10.52 4.83
CA TYR A 178 -5.64 -10.61 3.83
C TYR A 178 -5.96 -11.63 2.73
N LEU A 179 -6.11 -11.14 1.52
CA LEU A 179 -6.06 -11.97 0.31
C LEU A 179 -4.62 -12.38 0.01
N SER A 180 -3.71 -11.41 0.03
CA SER A 180 -2.29 -11.62 -0.16
C SER A 180 -1.45 -10.51 0.46
N VAL A 181 -0.16 -10.79 0.69
CA VAL A 181 0.85 -9.79 1.07
C VAL A 181 2.08 -10.07 0.22
N TYR A 182 2.38 -9.14 -0.69
CA TYR A 182 3.49 -9.23 -1.64
C TYR A 182 4.51 -8.10 -1.43
N PRO A 183 5.50 -8.28 -0.55
CA PRO A 183 6.70 -7.44 -0.52
C PRO A 183 7.57 -7.81 -1.72
N VAL A 184 7.47 -7.05 -2.81
CA VAL A 184 8.03 -7.45 -4.10
C VAL A 184 9.56 -7.41 -4.18
N SER A 185 10.25 -6.83 -3.19
CA SER A 185 11.72 -6.96 -3.06
C SER A 185 12.14 -8.11 -2.14
N HIS A 186 11.23 -8.87 -1.54
CA HIS A 186 11.53 -10.06 -0.75
C HIS A 186 11.83 -11.23 -1.70
N LYS A 187 13.04 -11.81 -1.61
CA LYS A 187 13.51 -12.85 -2.55
C LYS A 187 12.54 -14.02 -2.74
N PRO A 188 12.02 -14.66 -1.66
CA PRO A 188 11.03 -15.72 -1.83
C PRO A 188 9.75 -15.24 -2.53
N THR A 189 9.29 -14.01 -2.27
CA THR A 189 8.12 -13.43 -2.95
C THR A 189 8.38 -13.24 -4.43
N ARG A 190 9.58 -12.77 -4.81
CA ARG A 190 9.99 -12.63 -6.22
C ARG A 190 9.94 -13.96 -6.94
N THR A 191 10.48 -15.01 -6.33
CA THR A 191 10.42 -16.37 -6.89
C THR A 191 8.98 -16.84 -7.12
N VAL A 192 8.09 -16.62 -6.15
CA VAL A 192 6.65 -16.94 -6.29
C VAL A 192 5.99 -16.14 -7.43
N LEU A 193 6.42 -14.89 -7.64
CA LEU A 193 5.95 -14.04 -8.72
C LEU A 193 6.63 -14.34 -10.07
N GLY A 194 7.43 -15.39 -10.16
CA GLY A 194 8.08 -15.86 -11.40
C GLY A 194 9.34 -15.07 -11.76
N ASP A 195 10.05 -14.50 -10.79
CA ASP A 195 11.32 -13.82 -10.97
C ASP A 195 12.42 -14.50 -10.14
N ALA A 196 12.74 -15.74 -10.49
CA ALA A 196 13.73 -16.54 -9.79
C ALA A 196 15.18 -16.02 -9.97
N ASP A 197 15.45 -15.38 -11.07
CA ASP A 197 16.78 -14.82 -11.44
C ASP A 197 16.99 -13.40 -10.88
N PHE A 198 15.97 -12.81 -10.24
CA PHE A 198 16.00 -11.47 -9.64
C PHE A 198 16.32 -10.34 -10.63
N THR A 199 15.87 -10.47 -11.87
CA THR A 199 16.16 -9.53 -12.97
C THR A 199 15.08 -8.47 -13.18
N GLN A 200 13.87 -8.69 -12.67
CA GLN A 200 12.74 -7.78 -12.87
C GLN A 200 12.83 -6.55 -11.95
N GLY A 201 12.35 -5.42 -12.43
CA GLY A 201 12.20 -4.22 -11.63
C GLY A 201 11.02 -4.29 -10.65
N THR A 202 11.00 -3.38 -9.67
CA THR A 202 9.95 -3.32 -8.65
C THR A 202 8.56 -3.12 -9.27
N ALA A 203 8.47 -2.29 -10.31
CA ALA A 203 7.20 -1.96 -10.95
C ALA A 203 6.62 -3.16 -11.73
N GLU A 204 7.45 -3.91 -12.46
CA GLU A 204 7.04 -5.14 -13.13
C GLU A 204 6.61 -6.23 -12.11
N LEU A 205 7.28 -6.28 -10.97
CA LEU A 205 6.89 -7.20 -9.90
C LEU A 205 5.57 -6.80 -9.25
N LYS A 206 5.29 -5.50 -9.10
CA LYS A 206 3.96 -5.03 -8.67
C LYS A 206 2.87 -5.44 -9.66
N GLN A 207 3.10 -5.35 -10.99
CA GLN A 207 2.16 -5.86 -12.01
C GLN A 207 1.87 -7.36 -11.81
N ARG A 208 2.91 -8.17 -11.63
CA ARG A 208 2.74 -9.62 -11.39
C ARG A 208 1.98 -9.91 -10.09
N ALA A 209 2.25 -9.14 -9.03
CA ALA A 209 1.55 -9.27 -7.75
C ALA A 209 0.06 -8.91 -7.85
N ILE A 210 -0.29 -7.89 -8.66
CA ILE A 210 -1.69 -7.55 -8.96
C ILE A 210 -2.38 -8.71 -9.66
N ARG A 211 -1.77 -9.26 -10.71
CA ARG A 211 -2.30 -10.42 -11.44
C ARG A 211 -2.50 -11.61 -10.52
N ALA A 212 -1.48 -11.96 -9.75
CA ALA A 212 -1.54 -13.06 -8.78
C ALA A 212 -2.64 -12.84 -7.72
N SER A 213 -2.85 -11.60 -7.29
CA SER A 213 -3.94 -11.26 -6.35
C SER A 213 -5.31 -11.44 -6.98
N VAL A 214 -5.51 -11.04 -8.24
CA VAL A 214 -6.78 -11.26 -8.96
C VAL A 214 -7.04 -12.76 -9.17
N GLU A 215 -6.04 -13.52 -9.60
CA GLU A 215 -6.15 -14.97 -9.79
C GLU A 215 -6.47 -15.68 -8.47
N LYS A 216 -5.78 -15.30 -7.39
CA LYS A 216 -6.06 -15.82 -6.04
C LYS A 216 -7.45 -15.46 -5.54
N ALA A 217 -7.96 -14.28 -5.86
CA ALA A 217 -9.33 -13.89 -5.51
C ALA A 217 -10.36 -14.78 -6.25
N ILE A 218 -10.13 -15.06 -7.53
CA ILE A 218 -10.99 -15.96 -8.31
C ILE A 218 -10.89 -17.40 -7.79
N GLU A 219 -9.71 -17.86 -7.42
CA GLU A 219 -9.50 -19.18 -6.82
C GLU A 219 -10.27 -19.34 -5.49
N LEU A 220 -10.17 -18.37 -4.59
CA LEU A 220 -10.73 -18.46 -3.23
C LEU A 220 -12.24 -18.13 -3.17
N TYR A 221 -12.72 -17.23 -4.02
CA TYR A 221 -14.09 -16.72 -3.96
C TYR A 221 -14.95 -17.12 -5.16
N GLY A 222 -14.38 -17.86 -6.12
CA GLY A 222 -15.02 -18.24 -7.37
C GLY A 222 -15.01 -17.10 -8.40
N PHE A 223 -15.23 -17.46 -9.65
CA PHE A 223 -15.44 -16.48 -10.71
C PHE A 223 -16.82 -15.82 -10.55
N ASN A 224 -16.88 -14.48 -10.61
CA ASN A 224 -18.12 -13.74 -10.72
C ASN A 224 -17.92 -12.47 -11.55
N ALA A 225 -18.74 -12.27 -12.55
CA ALA A 225 -18.73 -11.11 -13.46
C ALA A 225 -18.83 -9.75 -12.73
N HIS A 226 -19.38 -9.74 -11.53
CA HIS A 226 -19.60 -8.53 -10.74
C HIS A 226 -18.49 -8.28 -9.69
N HIS A 227 -17.38 -9.02 -9.74
CA HIS A 227 -16.22 -8.72 -8.93
C HIS A 227 -15.58 -7.38 -9.32
N ARG A 228 -15.06 -6.68 -8.32
CA ARG A 228 -14.47 -5.35 -8.45
C ARG A 228 -13.09 -5.37 -7.80
N PHE A 229 -12.08 -4.94 -8.54
CA PHE A 229 -10.68 -4.89 -8.10
C PHE A 229 -10.18 -3.46 -8.17
N GLY A 230 -9.59 -2.95 -7.10
CA GLY A 230 -9.01 -1.61 -7.08
C GLY A 230 -7.60 -1.64 -6.50
N MET A 231 -6.65 -0.98 -7.15
CA MET A 231 -5.28 -0.77 -6.66
C MET A 231 -5.03 0.71 -6.45
N SER A 232 -4.45 1.06 -5.28
CA SER A 232 -3.97 2.41 -4.99
C SER A 232 -2.46 2.46 -4.96
N ASP A 233 -1.89 3.51 -5.57
CA ASP A 233 -0.45 3.81 -5.56
C ASP A 233 -0.27 5.32 -5.75
N ASP A 234 0.83 5.89 -5.29
CA ASP A 234 1.16 7.32 -5.35
C ASP A 234 2.26 7.62 -6.38
N ASP A 235 3.07 6.63 -6.76
CA ASP A 235 4.17 6.78 -7.72
C ASP A 235 3.64 6.76 -9.17
N PRO A 236 3.81 7.86 -9.96
CA PRO A 236 3.33 7.93 -11.34
C PRO A 236 3.84 6.80 -12.25
N LYS A 237 5.06 6.30 -12.04
CA LYS A 237 5.62 5.18 -12.83
C LYS A 237 4.91 3.87 -12.50
N ASN A 238 4.62 3.64 -11.22
CA ASN A 238 3.83 2.48 -10.81
C ASN A 238 2.42 2.58 -11.37
N ILE A 239 1.81 3.78 -11.35
CA ILE A 239 0.45 4.02 -11.87
C ILE A 239 0.35 3.61 -13.34
N GLU A 240 1.29 4.00 -14.20
CA GLU A 240 1.29 3.61 -15.61
C GLU A 240 1.30 2.08 -15.76
N LEU A 241 2.18 1.39 -15.07
CA LEU A 241 2.30 -0.06 -15.14
C LEU A 241 1.11 -0.80 -14.49
N ILE A 242 0.55 -0.24 -13.42
CA ILE A 242 -0.68 -0.76 -12.80
C ILE A 242 -1.85 -0.67 -13.80
N VAL A 243 -2.01 0.48 -14.45
CA VAL A 243 -3.06 0.67 -15.45
C VAL A 243 -2.89 -0.27 -16.63
N GLU A 244 -1.66 -0.49 -17.08
CA GLU A 244 -1.36 -1.46 -18.14
C GLU A 244 -1.79 -2.88 -17.72
N GLU A 245 -1.44 -3.32 -16.52
CA GLU A 245 -1.84 -4.64 -16.03
C GLU A 245 -3.35 -4.75 -15.82
N MET A 246 -3.98 -3.72 -15.25
CA MET A 246 -5.44 -3.68 -15.10
C MET A 246 -6.16 -3.73 -16.45
N THR A 247 -5.58 -3.13 -17.50
CA THR A 247 -6.08 -3.21 -18.87
C THR A 247 -5.97 -4.62 -19.45
N ARG A 248 -4.86 -5.31 -19.21
CA ARG A 248 -4.69 -6.72 -19.59
C ARG A 248 -5.70 -7.63 -18.86
N LEU A 249 -5.87 -7.39 -17.55
CA LEU A 249 -6.86 -8.12 -16.75
C LEU A 249 -8.30 -7.82 -17.22
N LYS A 250 -8.61 -6.58 -17.57
CA LYS A 250 -9.92 -6.21 -18.15
C LYS A 250 -10.15 -6.88 -19.50
N ALA A 251 -9.13 -7.04 -20.34
CA ALA A 251 -9.26 -7.78 -21.59
C ALA A 251 -9.49 -9.29 -21.35
N ARG A 252 -8.87 -9.86 -20.32
CA ARG A 252 -9.04 -11.27 -19.92
C ARG A 252 -10.38 -11.52 -19.23
N PHE A 253 -10.87 -10.55 -18.44
CA PHE A 253 -12.12 -10.62 -17.67
C PHE A 253 -12.99 -9.39 -17.96
N PRO A 254 -13.59 -9.31 -19.15
CA PRO A 254 -14.26 -8.09 -19.63
C PRO A 254 -15.49 -7.68 -18.81
N GLU A 255 -16.11 -8.62 -18.10
CA GLU A 255 -17.29 -8.38 -17.26
C GLU A 255 -16.93 -7.80 -15.89
N MET A 256 -15.75 -8.15 -15.35
CA MET A 256 -15.29 -7.64 -14.06
C MET A 256 -14.90 -6.17 -14.15
N SER A 257 -14.97 -5.44 -13.03
CA SER A 257 -14.55 -4.04 -12.95
C SER A 257 -13.18 -3.90 -12.34
N PHE A 258 -12.31 -3.10 -12.97
CA PHE A 258 -10.97 -2.79 -12.51
C PHE A 258 -10.81 -1.28 -12.32
N PHE A 259 -10.16 -0.88 -11.24
CA PHE A 259 -10.02 0.53 -10.87
C PHE A 259 -8.57 0.83 -10.48
N MET A 260 -8.06 1.95 -10.98
CA MET A 260 -6.86 2.58 -10.47
C MET A 260 -7.25 3.72 -9.54
N ILE A 261 -6.63 3.78 -8.38
CA ILE A 261 -6.83 4.84 -7.40
C ILE A 261 -5.51 5.57 -7.29
N GLU A 262 -5.42 6.69 -7.96
CA GLU A 262 -4.26 7.58 -7.92
C GLU A 262 -4.33 8.42 -6.65
N THR A 263 -3.28 8.37 -5.83
CA THR A 263 -3.22 9.08 -4.57
C THR A 263 -2.13 10.15 -4.65
N GLN A 264 -2.51 11.42 -4.51
CA GLN A 264 -1.60 12.55 -4.53
C GLN A 264 -1.97 13.56 -3.44
N HIS A 265 -0.97 14.00 -2.66
CA HIS A 265 -1.09 15.12 -1.73
C HIS A 265 -2.33 15.14 -0.81
N GLY A 266 -2.75 13.96 -0.34
CA GLY A 266 -3.88 13.84 0.58
C GLY A 266 -5.25 13.66 -0.09
N ASP A 267 -5.31 13.72 -1.42
CA ASP A 267 -6.50 13.42 -2.20
C ASP A 267 -6.32 12.11 -2.99
N PHE A 268 -7.42 11.50 -3.39
CA PHE A 268 -7.39 10.37 -4.31
C PHE A 268 -8.36 10.56 -5.48
N ILE A 269 -7.94 10.08 -6.64
CA ILE A 269 -8.76 10.06 -7.85
C ILE A 269 -8.95 8.60 -8.27
N LYS A 270 -10.20 8.18 -8.34
CA LYS A 270 -10.55 6.83 -8.77
C LYS A 270 -10.88 6.81 -10.25
N HIS A 271 -10.18 5.98 -11.00
CA HIS A 271 -10.37 5.77 -12.43
C HIS A 271 -10.86 4.35 -12.70
N GLU A 272 -11.91 4.18 -13.49
CA GLU A 272 -12.33 2.87 -13.97
C GLU A 272 -11.61 2.52 -15.28
N VAL A 273 -11.00 1.35 -15.34
CA VAL A 273 -10.32 0.83 -16.54
C VAL A 273 -11.37 0.23 -17.49
N LYS A 274 -11.44 0.73 -18.72
CA LYS A 274 -12.36 0.28 -19.77
C LYS A 274 -11.62 -0.52 -20.85
N LEU A 275 -12.34 -1.36 -21.60
CA LEU A 275 -11.82 -1.99 -22.81
C LEU A 275 -11.57 -0.91 -23.88
N GLY A 276 -10.37 -0.89 -24.46
CA GLY A 276 -10.01 0.06 -25.53
C GLY A 276 -9.13 1.22 -25.08
N GLY A 277 -8.54 1.17 -23.88
CA GLY A 277 -7.55 2.14 -23.38
C GLY A 277 -8.10 3.13 -22.39
N LEU A 278 -7.19 3.91 -21.81
CA LEU A 278 -7.38 4.90 -20.76
C LEU A 278 -8.43 5.96 -21.12
N LYS A 279 -9.70 5.70 -20.88
CA LYS A 279 -10.64 6.75 -20.50
C LYS A 279 -10.99 6.54 -19.05
N ALA A 280 -10.10 7.05 -18.21
CA ALA A 280 -10.39 7.20 -16.80
C ALA A 280 -11.57 8.18 -16.69
N GLU A 281 -12.75 7.68 -16.32
CA GLU A 281 -13.83 8.54 -15.85
C GLU A 281 -13.50 8.91 -14.42
N LYS A 282 -13.40 10.22 -14.14
CA LYS A 282 -13.22 10.74 -12.80
C LYS A 282 -14.45 10.35 -11.98
N VAL A 283 -14.32 9.37 -11.11
CA VAL A 283 -15.37 9.02 -10.16
C VAL A 283 -15.14 9.89 -8.91
N GLU A 284 -16.14 10.67 -8.52
CA GLU A 284 -16.07 11.58 -7.38
C GLU A 284 -15.53 10.89 -6.11
N SER A 285 -14.77 11.63 -5.30
CA SER A 285 -14.12 11.11 -4.10
C SER A 285 -15.15 10.56 -3.09
N LEU A 286 -14.80 9.47 -2.38
CA LEU A 286 -15.68 8.85 -1.38
C LEU A 286 -16.07 9.81 -0.24
N SER A 287 -15.26 10.83 0.05
CA SER A 287 -15.54 11.83 1.07
C SER A 287 -16.71 12.75 0.70
N GLN A 288 -17.00 12.96 -0.59
CA GLN A 288 -18.16 13.73 -1.04
C GLN A 288 -19.45 12.90 -1.09
N LEU A 289 -19.36 11.60 -1.36
CA LEU A 289 -20.53 10.73 -1.46
C LEU A 289 -21.24 10.52 -0.11
N SER A 290 -20.51 10.48 1.01
CA SER A 290 -21.10 10.27 2.34
C SER A 290 -21.92 11.49 2.83
N PHE A 291 -21.61 12.69 2.37
CA PHE A 291 -22.34 13.92 2.76
C PHE A 291 -23.62 14.14 1.97
N PHE A 292 -23.71 13.67 0.71
CA PHE A 292 -24.84 13.92 -0.16
C PHE A 292 -25.91 12.82 -0.14
N GLU A 293 -25.57 11.58 0.18
CA GLU A 293 -26.56 10.48 0.28
C GLU A 293 -27.47 10.63 1.51
N ASN A 294 -26.99 11.21 2.61
CA ASN A 294 -27.80 11.44 3.81
C ASN A 294 -28.87 12.54 3.66
N ASN A 295 -28.80 13.39 2.64
CA ASN A 295 -29.76 14.46 2.43
C ASN A 295 -30.88 14.12 1.40
N ARG A 296 -30.76 13.01 0.67
CA ARG A 296 -31.79 12.58 -0.31
C ARG A 296 -32.85 11.64 0.26
N GLN A 297 -32.68 11.17 1.50
CA GLN A 297 -33.70 10.33 2.17
C GLN A 297 -34.63 11.09 3.12
N LYS A 298 -34.57 12.43 3.13
CA LYS A 298 -35.42 13.28 3.98
C LYS A 298 -36.23 14.32 3.19
N SER A 299 -36.54 14.06 1.92
CA SER A 299 -37.50 14.87 1.18
C SER A 299 -38.58 14.01 0.54
#